data_f5f026cfda64e9b8ff163aeb86736210
#
_entry.id   f5f026cfda64e9b8ff163aeb86736210
#
_cell.length_a   1.000
_cell.length_b   1.000
_cell.length_c   1.000
_cell.angle_alpha   90.00
_cell.angle_beta   90.00
_cell.angle_gamma   90.00
#
_symmetry.space_group_name_H-M   'P 1'
#
loop_
_entity.id
_entity.type
_entity.pdbx_description
1 polymer ?
#
loop_
_entity_poly.entity_id
_entity_poly.type
_entity_poly.pdbx_seq_one_letter_code
_entity_poly.pdbx_strand_id
1 'polypeptide(L)'
;MVAYVSRTGKTEKMAEYIGEGVRFCGHLAEVKKISDIKNEKHLEGFDGYIFGCPTYHRDMTENMKTFLFLVQKANLQGKVGGAFGSHTHSGDAARLIFDTMEYVFKMNMVDLGSFILKEDIIETRDGLRACQDYGRALGEKLGI
;
A
#
# COMPACT_ATOMS: atom_id res chain seq x y z
N MET A 1 -6.09 0.19 -6.60
CA MET A 1 -5.35 1.46 -6.38
C MET A 1 -4.16 1.20 -5.47
N VAL A 2 -2.99 1.74 -5.82
CA VAL A 2 -1.81 1.77 -4.94
C VAL A 2 -1.56 3.24 -4.60
N ALA A 3 -1.73 3.60 -3.33
CA ALA A 3 -1.58 4.98 -2.87
C ALA A 3 -0.45 5.08 -1.85
N TYR A 4 0.39 6.11 -1.97
CA TYR A 4 1.62 6.17 -1.20
C TYR A 4 2.01 7.59 -0.81
N VAL A 5 2.85 7.66 0.24
CA VAL A 5 3.64 8.83 0.61
C VAL A 5 5.10 8.48 0.38
N SER A 6 5.86 9.37 -0.21
CA SER A 6 7.30 9.18 -0.39
C SER A 6 8.03 10.49 -0.18
N ARG A 7 9.17 10.44 0.52
CA ARG A 7 10.02 11.63 0.72
C ARG A 7 11.29 11.56 -0.10
N THR A 8 11.90 10.37 -0.18
CA THR A 8 13.18 10.17 -0.86
C THR A 8 13.05 9.45 -2.19
N GLY A 9 11.82 9.07 -2.57
CA GLY A 9 11.57 8.29 -3.78
C GLY A 9 11.58 6.78 -3.56
N LYS A 10 11.97 6.31 -2.38
CA LYS A 10 12.07 4.86 -2.11
C LYS A 10 10.69 4.21 -2.01
N THR A 11 9.78 4.79 -1.25
CA THR A 11 8.42 4.27 -1.14
C THR A 11 7.69 4.35 -2.48
N GLU A 12 7.97 5.39 -3.27
CA GLU A 12 7.42 5.53 -4.62
C GLU A 12 7.85 4.38 -5.52
N LYS A 13 9.13 3.99 -5.47
CA LYS A 13 9.63 2.85 -6.23
C LYS A 13 8.92 1.56 -5.83
N MET A 14 8.73 1.35 -4.54
CA MET A 14 7.97 0.20 -4.06
C MET A 14 6.56 0.20 -4.64
N ALA A 15 5.88 1.35 -4.60
CA ALA A 15 4.51 1.48 -5.11
C ALA A 15 4.44 1.14 -6.60
N GLU A 16 5.39 1.62 -7.40
CA GLU A 16 5.45 1.34 -8.82
C GLU A 16 5.60 -0.16 -9.11
N TYR A 17 6.53 -0.82 -8.41
CA TYR A 17 6.79 -2.25 -8.62
C TYR A 17 5.65 -3.12 -8.10
N ILE A 18 5.02 -2.73 -7.00
CA ILE A 18 3.82 -3.39 -6.50
C ILE A 18 2.70 -3.30 -7.55
N GLY A 19 2.52 -2.12 -8.14
CA GLY A 19 1.55 -1.93 -9.21
C GLY A 19 1.82 -2.84 -10.42
N GLU A 20 3.09 -3.03 -10.78
CA GLU A 20 3.46 -3.95 -11.84
C GLU A 20 3.03 -5.39 -11.50
N GLY A 21 3.25 -5.83 -10.26
CA GLY A 21 2.84 -7.15 -9.81
C GLY A 21 1.34 -7.38 -9.93
N VAL A 22 0.54 -6.37 -9.60
CA VAL A 22 -0.91 -6.42 -9.79
C VAL A 22 -1.24 -6.58 -11.27
N ARG A 23 -0.56 -5.84 -12.14
CA ARG A 23 -0.80 -5.90 -13.59
C ARG A 23 -0.42 -7.26 -14.19
N PHE A 24 0.56 -7.95 -13.61
CA PHE A 24 0.94 -9.31 -14.06
C PHE A 24 -0.22 -10.30 -13.94
N CYS A 25 -1.18 -10.02 -13.07
CA CYS A 25 -2.38 -10.85 -12.90
C CYS A 25 -3.51 -10.49 -13.86
N GLY A 26 -3.27 -9.54 -14.78
CA GLY A 26 -4.26 -9.10 -15.74
C GLY A 26 -5.19 -8.00 -15.24
N HIS A 27 -4.91 -7.43 -14.06
CA HIS A 27 -5.70 -6.33 -13.49
C HIS A 27 -5.12 -4.98 -13.88
N LEU A 28 -5.95 -3.95 -13.79
CA LEU A 28 -5.50 -2.56 -13.90
C LEU A 28 -4.96 -2.14 -12.54
N ALA A 29 -3.94 -1.30 -12.54
CA ALA A 29 -3.39 -0.74 -11.31
C ALA A 29 -3.13 0.74 -11.51
N GLU A 30 -3.70 1.54 -10.65
CA GLU A 30 -3.50 2.98 -10.59
C GLU A 30 -2.59 3.29 -9.41
N VAL A 31 -1.43 3.87 -9.68
CA VAL A 31 -0.44 4.21 -8.65
C VAL A 31 -0.47 5.71 -8.45
N LYS A 32 -0.80 6.16 -7.24
CA LYS A 32 -1.00 7.59 -6.95
C LYS A 32 -0.37 8.02 -5.63
N LYS A 33 0.09 9.26 -5.60
CA LYS A 33 0.44 9.91 -4.34
C LYS A 33 -0.85 10.19 -3.57
N ILE A 34 -0.82 10.02 -2.24
CA ILE A 34 -2.02 10.33 -1.43
C ILE A 34 -2.40 11.80 -1.55
N SER A 35 -1.41 12.69 -1.81
CA SER A 35 -1.68 14.12 -2.01
C SER A 35 -2.57 14.41 -3.22
N ASP A 36 -2.67 13.48 -4.16
CA ASP A 36 -3.53 13.62 -5.34
C ASP A 36 -4.96 13.12 -5.09
N ILE A 37 -5.20 12.51 -3.95
CA ILE A 37 -6.51 12.00 -3.55
C ILE A 37 -7.15 13.06 -2.65
N LYS A 38 -8.08 13.84 -3.21
CA LYS A 38 -8.61 15.03 -2.54
C LYS A 38 -9.89 14.79 -1.72
N ASN A 39 -10.63 13.74 -2.06
CA ASN A 39 -11.86 13.41 -1.35
C ASN A 39 -12.15 11.92 -1.50
N GLU A 40 -13.12 11.42 -0.73
CA GLU A 40 -13.48 10.01 -0.70
C GLU A 40 -13.98 9.46 -2.03
N LYS A 41 -14.47 10.31 -2.91
CA LYS A 41 -14.95 9.87 -4.23
C LYS A 41 -13.82 9.38 -5.12
N HIS A 42 -12.61 9.91 -4.93
CA HIS A 42 -11.43 9.46 -5.67
C HIS A 42 -11.04 8.03 -5.30
N LEU A 43 -11.56 7.50 -4.20
CA LEU A 43 -11.30 6.15 -3.72
C LEU A 43 -12.37 5.15 -4.18
N GLU A 44 -13.41 5.60 -4.86
CA GLU A 44 -14.49 4.72 -5.31
C GLU A 44 -14.10 4.00 -6.61
N GLY A 45 -14.69 2.82 -6.80
CA GLY A 45 -14.62 2.10 -8.08
C GLY A 45 -13.44 1.13 -8.20
N PHE A 46 -12.69 0.90 -7.13
CA PHE A 46 -11.62 -0.08 -7.12
C PHE A 46 -12.04 -1.35 -6.36
N ASP A 47 -11.43 -2.47 -6.73
CA ASP A 47 -11.69 -3.75 -6.06
C ASP A 47 -10.66 -4.06 -4.99
N GLY A 48 -9.50 -3.41 -5.06
CA GLY A 48 -8.43 -3.58 -4.09
C GLY A 48 -7.66 -2.29 -3.86
N TYR A 49 -7.07 -2.20 -2.66
CA TYR A 49 -6.35 -1.01 -2.21
C TYR A 49 -5.07 -1.43 -1.50
N ILE A 50 -3.96 -0.80 -1.88
CA ILE A 50 -2.68 -0.98 -1.21
C ILE A 50 -2.17 0.40 -0.82
N PHE A 51 -1.90 0.60 0.47
CA PHE A 51 -1.42 1.89 0.98
C PHE A 51 -0.01 1.73 1.55
N GLY A 52 0.82 2.72 1.33
CA GLY A 52 2.20 2.66 1.80
C GLY A 52 2.80 3.99 2.17
N CYS A 53 3.70 3.97 3.14
CA CYS A 53 4.48 5.12 3.54
C CYS A 53 5.75 4.68 4.26
N PRO A 54 6.76 5.58 4.38
CA PRO A 54 7.94 5.28 5.18
C PRO A 54 7.62 5.31 6.67
N THR A 55 8.48 4.69 7.48
CA THR A 55 8.38 4.71 8.93
C THR A 55 9.30 5.80 9.48
N TYR A 56 8.74 6.70 10.29
CA TYR A 56 9.49 7.72 11.04
C TYR A 56 9.08 7.64 12.50
N HIS A 57 10.06 7.56 13.40
CA HIS A 57 9.80 7.47 14.84
C HIS A 57 8.82 6.35 15.20
N ARG A 58 8.99 5.19 14.55
CA ARG A 58 8.14 4.00 14.74
C ARG A 58 6.67 4.21 14.39
N ASP A 59 6.39 5.15 13.49
CA ASP A 59 5.02 5.51 13.13
C ASP A 59 4.92 5.85 11.65
N MET A 60 3.70 5.89 11.16
CA MET A 60 3.42 6.41 9.84
C MET A 60 3.52 7.94 9.85
N THR A 61 3.60 8.53 8.66
CA THR A 61 3.65 9.98 8.53
C THR A 61 2.31 10.61 8.90
N GLU A 62 2.35 11.90 9.30
CA GLU A 62 1.12 12.62 9.66
C GLU A 62 0.14 12.71 8.49
N ASN A 63 0.63 12.94 7.28
CA ASN A 63 -0.25 12.99 6.11
C ASN A 63 -0.88 11.62 5.80
N MET A 64 -0.21 10.51 6.10
CA MET A 64 -0.83 9.19 5.96
C MET A 64 -1.94 9.03 7.01
N LYS A 65 -1.75 9.50 8.24
CA LYS A 65 -2.79 9.46 9.27
C LYS A 65 -4.04 10.22 8.81
N THR A 66 -3.84 11.41 8.29
CA THR A 66 -4.93 12.23 7.76
C THR A 66 -5.63 11.52 6.59
N PHE A 67 -4.85 10.91 5.71
CA PHE A 67 -5.40 10.15 4.58
C PHE A 67 -6.27 8.99 5.04
N LEU A 68 -5.86 8.28 6.09
CA LEU A 68 -6.65 7.14 6.60
C LEU A 68 -8.01 7.60 7.15
N PHE A 69 -8.11 8.80 7.72
CA PHE A 69 -9.41 9.37 8.10
C PHE A 69 -10.29 9.62 6.87
N LEU A 70 -9.68 10.06 5.78
CA LEU A 70 -10.40 10.23 4.51
C LEU A 70 -10.88 8.87 3.97
N VAL A 71 -10.02 7.86 4.02
CA VAL A 71 -10.34 6.50 3.55
C VAL A 71 -11.54 5.95 4.31
N GLN A 72 -11.64 6.23 5.60
CA GLN A 72 -12.75 5.74 6.42
C GLN A 72 -14.11 6.19 5.87
N LYS A 73 -14.17 7.35 5.25
CA LYS A 73 -15.41 7.88 4.66
C LYS A 73 -15.83 7.16 3.39
N ALA A 74 -14.91 6.48 2.74
CA ALA A 74 -15.17 5.79 1.47
C ALA A 74 -15.86 4.43 1.65
N ASN A 75 -15.86 3.90 2.86
CA ASN A 75 -16.46 2.60 3.19
C ASN A 75 -15.92 1.46 2.31
N LEU A 76 -14.70 1.05 2.59
CA LEU A 76 -14.00 0.00 1.84
C LEU A 76 -14.23 -1.41 2.42
N GLN A 77 -15.25 -1.60 3.23
CA GLN A 77 -15.55 -2.88 3.87
C GLN A 77 -15.61 -4.01 2.85
N GLY A 78 -14.87 -5.09 3.11
CA GLY A 78 -14.85 -6.27 2.24
C GLY A 78 -13.93 -6.15 1.03
N LYS A 79 -13.44 -4.97 0.70
CA LYS A 79 -12.48 -4.81 -0.41
C LYS A 79 -11.13 -5.41 -0.03
N VAL A 80 -10.42 -5.92 -1.03
CA VAL A 80 -9.11 -6.53 -0.81
C VAL A 80 -8.10 -5.43 -0.47
N GLY A 81 -7.23 -5.70 0.50
CA GLY A 81 -6.28 -4.69 0.97
C GLY A 81 -4.90 -5.22 1.24
N GLY A 82 -3.93 -4.32 1.19
CA GLY A 82 -2.55 -4.55 1.56
C GLY A 82 -1.91 -3.26 2.03
N ALA A 83 -0.75 -3.38 2.67
CA ALA A 83 0.01 -2.24 3.16
C ALA A 83 1.49 -2.50 3.04
N PHE A 84 2.26 -1.46 2.75
CA PHE A 84 3.70 -1.59 2.58
C PHE A 84 4.43 -0.37 3.10
N GLY A 85 5.73 -0.49 3.23
CA GLY A 85 6.54 0.65 3.65
C GLY A 85 8.02 0.42 3.50
N SER A 86 8.75 1.52 3.39
CA SER A 86 10.20 1.55 3.42
C SER A 86 10.66 1.92 4.82
N HIS A 87 11.87 1.51 5.19
CA HIS A 87 12.42 1.85 6.51
C HIS A 87 13.95 1.80 6.50
N THR A 88 14.54 2.49 7.47
CA THR A 88 15.96 2.40 7.75
C THR A 88 16.23 1.58 9.01
N HIS A 89 15.41 1.75 10.03
CA HIS A 89 15.56 1.07 11.33
C HIS A 89 14.41 0.10 11.63
N SER A 90 13.16 0.57 11.61
CA SER A 90 12.00 -0.27 11.90
C SER A 90 10.90 -0.04 10.86
N GLY A 91 10.06 -1.06 10.65
CA GLY A 91 9.01 -1.01 9.63
C GLY A 91 7.60 -0.90 10.20
N ASP A 92 7.42 -0.21 11.30
CA ASP A 92 6.15 -0.17 12.03
C ASP A 92 4.99 0.45 11.25
N ALA A 93 5.27 1.42 10.37
CA ALA A 93 4.22 2.13 9.64
C ALA A 93 3.33 1.18 8.83
N ALA A 94 3.93 0.26 8.08
CA ALA A 94 3.17 -0.67 7.24
C ALA A 94 2.23 -1.54 8.07
N ARG A 95 2.68 -2.03 9.23
CA ARG A 95 1.86 -2.84 10.13
C ARG A 95 0.70 -2.03 10.69
N LEU A 96 0.95 -0.79 11.09
CA LEU A 96 -0.09 0.09 11.63
C LEU A 96 -1.17 0.39 10.60
N ILE A 97 -0.75 0.64 9.34
CA ILE A 97 -1.69 0.84 8.24
C ILE A 97 -2.49 -0.45 7.99
N PHE A 98 -1.81 -1.58 7.93
CA PHE A 98 -2.44 -2.88 7.70
C PHE A 98 -3.51 -3.18 8.75
N ASP A 99 -3.16 -3.00 10.03
CA ASP A 99 -4.09 -3.24 11.14
C ASP A 99 -5.31 -2.31 11.06
N THR A 100 -5.10 -1.05 10.69
CA THR A 100 -6.20 -0.10 10.52
C THR A 100 -7.14 -0.56 9.40
N MET A 101 -6.58 -0.99 8.28
CA MET A 101 -7.38 -1.48 7.15
C MET A 101 -8.19 -2.73 7.55
N GLU A 102 -7.58 -3.63 8.29
CA GLU A 102 -8.21 -4.88 8.70
C GLU A 102 -9.28 -4.66 9.78
N TYR A 103 -8.91 -3.99 10.86
CA TYR A 103 -9.76 -3.93 12.05
C TYR A 103 -10.70 -2.73 12.08
N VAL A 104 -10.31 -1.61 11.50
CA VAL A 104 -11.16 -0.41 11.46
C VAL A 104 -12.00 -0.38 10.19
N PHE A 105 -11.38 -0.58 9.03
CA PHE A 105 -12.08 -0.51 7.74
C PHE A 105 -12.74 -1.82 7.35
N LYS A 106 -12.45 -2.91 8.06
CA LYS A 106 -13.04 -4.24 7.82
C LYS A 106 -12.77 -4.74 6.40
N MET A 107 -11.57 -4.52 5.91
CA MET A 107 -11.15 -4.96 4.59
C MET A 107 -10.70 -6.42 4.62
N ASN A 108 -10.69 -7.04 3.45
CA ASN A 108 -10.22 -8.41 3.26
C ASN A 108 -8.73 -8.37 2.92
N MET A 109 -7.87 -8.49 3.91
CA MET A 109 -6.45 -8.27 3.76
C MET A 109 -5.72 -9.47 3.16
N VAL A 110 -4.64 -9.21 2.41
CA VAL A 110 -3.79 -10.27 1.86
C VAL A 110 -3.17 -11.11 2.97
N ASP A 111 -3.03 -12.41 2.74
CA ASP A 111 -2.56 -13.36 3.74
C ASP A 111 -1.08 -13.14 4.11
N LEU A 112 -0.31 -12.52 3.23
CA LEU A 112 1.10 -12.20 3.48
C LEU A 112 1.31 -11.18 4.59
N GLY A 113 0.26 -10.44 4.99
CA GLY A 113 0.39 -9.37 5.97
C GLY A 113 0.96 -8.10 5.36
N SER A 114 1.52 -7.24 6.20
CA SER A 114 2.18 -6.02 5.74
C SER A 114 3.55 -6.34 5.14
N PHE A 115 3.98 -5.52 4.19
CA PHE A 115 5.22 -5.71 3.45
C PHE A 115 6.18 -4.56 3.72
N ILE A 116 7.40 -4.88 4.15
CA ILE A 116 8.43 -3.88 4.44
C ILE A 116 9.74 -4.23 3.75
N LEU A 117 10.47 -3.20 3.33
CA LEU A 117 11.83 -3.34 2.82
C LEU A 117 12.71 -2.23 3.38
N LYS A 118 13.96 -2.56 3.68
CA LYS A 118 14.97 -1.56 3.98
C LYS A 118 15.25 -0.73 2.74
N GLU A 119 15.50 0.56 2.93
CA GLU A 119 15.72 1.49 1.80
C GLU A 119 16.85 1.07 0.88
N ASP A 120 17.92 0.48 1.42
CA ASP A 120 19.08 0.05 0.63
C ASP A 120 18.84 -1.19 -0.23
N ILE A 121 17.72 -1.90 -0.01
CA ILE A 121 17.36 -3.12 -0.75
C ILE A 121 16.36 -2.83 -1.86
N ILE A 122 15.58 -1.77 -1.75
CA ILE A 122 14.41 -1.53 -2.63
C ILE A 122 14.78 -1.54 -4.12
N GLU A 123 15.88 -0.91 -4.49
CA GLU A 123 16.27 -0.80 -5.91
C GLU A 123 17.16 -1.95 -6.38
N THR A 124 17.38 -2.95 -5.54
CA THR A 124 18.06 -4.17 -5.96
C THR A 124 17.09 -5.07 -6.72
N ARG A 125 17.65 -6.07 -7.45
CA ARG A 125 16.85 -7.05 -8.17
C ARG A 125 15.90 -7.79 -7.22
N ASP A 126 16.38 -8.19 -6.05
CA ASP A 126 15.58 -8.91 -5.07
C ASP A 126 14.49 -8.03 -4.47
N GLY A 127 14.79 -6.76 -4.22
CA GLY A 127 13.82 -5.79 -3.73
C GLY A 127 12.70 -5.55 -4.74
N LEU A 128 13.05 -5.35 -6.01
CA LEU A 128 12.09 -5.19 -7.08
C LEU A 128 11.17 -6.40 -7.17
N ARG A 129 11.74 -7.60 -7.17
CA ARG A 129 10.98 -8.85 -7.26
C ARG A 129 10.03 -9.00 -6.07
N ALA A 130 10.50 -8.69 -4.86
CA ALA A 130 9.68 -8.78 -3.65
C ALA A 130 8.46 -7.86 -3.75
N CYS A 131 8.64 -6.64 -4.27
CA CYS A 131 7.53 -5.72 -4.48
C CYS A 131 6.53 -6.26 -5.50
N GLN A 132 7.03 -6.78 -6.62
CA GLN A 132 6.18 -7.39 -7.65
C GLN A 132 5.41 -8.59 -7.09
N ASP A 133 6.06 -9.41 -6.28
CA ASP A 133 5.42 -10.58 -5.66
C ASP A 133 4.30 -10.17 -4.71
N TYR A 134 4.50 -9.09 -3.95
CA TYR A 134 3.45 -8.58 -3.07
C TYR A 134 2.25 -8.10 -3.89
N GLY A 135 2.48 -7.35 -4.95
CA GLY A 135 1.42 -6.92 -5.86
C GLY A 135 0.69 -8.09 -6.50
N ARG A 136 1.44 -9.12 -6.88
CA ARG A 136 0.87 -10.34 -7.44
C ARG A 136 -0.03 -11.05 -6.44
N ALA A 137 0.37 -11.11 -5.17
CA ALA A 137 -0.45 -11.71 -4.12
C ALA A 137 -1.82 -11.04 -4.00
N LEU A 138 -1.84 -9.70 -4.08
CA LEU A 138 -3.11 -8.97 -4.07
C LEU A 138 -3.90 -9.23 -5.35
N GLY A 139 -3.24 -9.22 -6.48
CA GLY A 139 -3.90 -9.50 -7.76
C GLY A 139 -4.53 -10.89 -7.80
N GLU A 140 -3.84 -11.90 -7.27
CA GLU A 140 -4.37 -13.26 -7.17
C GLU A 140 -5.58 -13.32 -6.23
N LYS A 141 -5.55 -12.58 -5.14
CA LYS A 141 -6.67 -12.53 -4.19
C LYS A 141 -7.89 -11.85 -4.78
N LEU A 142 -7.70 -10.89 -5.68
CA LEU A 142 -8.80 -10.28 -6.43
C LEU A 142 -9.48 -11.28 -7.35
N GLY A 143 -8.76 -12.28 -7.78
CA GLY A 143 -9.25 -13.29 -8.69
C GLY A 143 -9.24 -12.83 -10.13
N ILE A 144 -10.13 -13.41 -10.91
CA ILE A 144 -10.18 -13.17 -12.35
C ILE A 144 -11.16 -12.05 -12.68
#